data_200e7976a7126be70d448d29ace6704a
#
_entry.id   200e7976a7126be70d448d29ace6704a
#
_cell.length_a   1.000
_cell.length_b   1.000
_cell.length_c   1.000
_cell.angle_alpha   90.00
_cell.angle_beta   90.00
_cell.angle_gamma   90.00
#
_symmetry.space_group_name_H-M   'P 1'
#
loop_
_entity.id
_entity.type
_entity.pdbx_description
1 polymer ?
#
loop_
_entity_poly.entity_id
_entity_poly.type
_entity_poly.pdbx_seq_one_letter_code
_entity_poly.pdbx_strand_id
1 'polypeptide(L)'
;VSSGLEEKLRDVIMKHHMTERIYFSSTSLERLLNMRALMPDSYYALIVLRGYKKCKQQVIDHHLDGIHSRYSYLTHEEIVDLKNRHIKIGAWTIKEKEQYDFFKKEDIDFVFANGLFEEDK
;
A
#
# COMPACT_ATOMS: atom_id res chain seq x y z
N VAL A 1 -16.04 -15.09 -3.32
CA VAL A 1 -15.73 -15.94 -2.20
C VAL A 1 -15.56 -15.15 -0.91
N SER A 2 -14.95 -14.02 -1.00
CA SER A 2 -14.67 -13.21 0.17
C SER A 2 -15.60 -12.04 0.33
N SER A 3 -16.59 -11.88 -0.54
CA SER A 3 -17.44 -10.70 -0.47
C SER A 3 -18.26 -10.63 0.82
N GLY A 4 -18.66 -11.78 1.36
CA GLY A 4 -19.36 -11.78 2.64
C GLY A 4 -18.50 -11.30 3.78
N LEU A 5 -17.22 -11.64 3.77
CA LEU A 5 -16.29 -11.17 4.78
C LEU A 5 -16.04 -9.67 4.64
N GLU A 6 -15.93 -9.19 3.41
CA GLU A 6 -15.69 -7.79 3.16
C GLU A 6 -16.87 -6.95 3.60
N GLU A 7 -18.08 -7.42 3.37
CA GLU A 7 -19.28 -6.72 3.82
C GLU A 7 -19.36 -6.69 5.34
N LYS A 8 -19.00 -7.78 6.00
CA LYS A 8 -18.97 -7.79 7.45
C LYS A 8 -17.95 -6.82 8.00
N LEU A 9 -16.80 -6.73 7.38
CA LEU A 9 -15.78 -5.81 7.80
C LEU A 9 -16.29 -4.38 7.65
N ARG A 10 -16.92 -4.06 6.53
CA ARG A 10 -17.49 -2.73 6.32
C ARG A 10 -18.49 -2.41 7.42
N ASP A 11 -19.37 -3.36 7.74
CA ASP A 11 -20.40 -3.11 8.74
C ASP A 11 -19.81 -2.84 10.12
N VAL A 12 -18.75 -3.56 10.47
CA VAL A 12 -18.07 -3.33 11.75
C VAL A 12 -17.46 -1.94 11.78
N ILE A 13 -16.79 -1.54 10.70
CA ILE A 13 -16.15 -0.24 10.62
C ILE A 13 -17.19 0.88 10.68
N MET A 14 -18.26 0.75 9.94
CA MET A 14 -19.31 1.75 9.91
C MET A 14 -19.95 1.89 11.28
N LYS A 15 -20.20 0.77 11.94
CA LYS A 15 -20.79 0.78 13.27
C LYS A 15 -19.94 1.54 14.27
N HIS A 16 -18.64 1.49 14.12
CA HIS A 16 -17.72 2.15 15.03
C HIS A 16 -17.24 3.50 14.53
N HIS A 17 -17.81 3.97 13.44
CA HIS A 17 -17.46 5.28 12.86
C HIS A 17 -15.99 5.39 12.52
N MET A 18 -15.42 4.34 11.92
CA MET A 18 -13.99 4.29 11.60
C MET A 18 -13.74 4.33 10.11
N THR A 19 -14.62 4.91 9.32
CA THR A 19 -14.51 4.88 7.87
C THR A 19 -13.47 5.83 7.29
N GLU A 20 -13.20 6.94 7.98
CA GLU A 20 -12.39 8.01 7.43
C GLU A 20 -10.94 7.71 7.50
N ARG A 21 -10.23 7.02 7.54
CA ARG A 21 -8.79 6.80 7.62
C ARG A 21 -8.44 5.33 7.60
N ILE A 22 -9.30 4.57 6.97
CA ILE A 22 -9.01 3.14 6.86
C ILE A 22 -8.11 2.91 5.66
N TYR A 23 -7.05 2.16 5.88
CA TYR A 23 -6.11 1.78 4.81
C TYR A 23 -6.21 0.28 4.58
N PHE A 24 -6.52 -0.09 3.36
CA PHE A 24 -6.60 -1.48 2.98
C PHE A 24 -5.45 -1.83 2.04
N SER A 25 -4.77 -2.93 2.31
CA SER A 25 -3.77 -3.42 1.40
C SER A 25 -3.94 -4.92 1.24
N SER A 26 -3.68 -5.42 0.05
CA SER A 26 -3.85 -6.83 -0.24
C SER A 26 -3.01 -7.20 -1.44
N THR A 27 -2.65 -8.47 -1.52
CA THR A 27 -2.02 -9.01 -2.73
C THR A 27 -3.04 -9.30 -3.81
N SER A 28 -4.33 -9.24 -3.47
CA SER A 28 -5.42 -9.56 -4.38
C SER A 28 -6.08 -8.30 -4.88
N LEU A 29 -5.95 -8.05 -6.17
CA LEU A 29 -6.60 -6.92 -6.82
C LEU A 29 -8.12 -7.02 -6.68
N GLU A 30 -8.65 -8.22 -6.85
CA GLU A 30 -10.10 -8.44 -6.76
C GLU A 30 -10.65 -8.02 -5.40
N ARG A 31 -9.95 -8.39 -4.33
CA ARG A 31 -10.39 -8.00 -2.98
C ARG A 31 -10.39 -6.50 -2.80
N LEU A 32 -9.36 -5.84 -3.31
CA LEU A 32 -9.28 -4.38 -3.19
C LEU A 32 -10.41 -3.72 -3.94
N LEU A 33 -10.72 -4.20 -5.14
CA LEU A 33 -11.80 -3.62 -5.93
C LEU A 33 -13.16 -3.87 -5.29
N ASN A 34 -13.37 -5.06 -4.74
CA ASN A 34 -14.61 -5.37 -4.06
C ASN A 34 -14.80 -4.50 -2.83
N MET A 35 -13.74 -4.33 -2.05
CA MET A 35 -13.83 -3.50 -0.86
C MET A 35 -14.05 -2.04 -1.23
N ARG A 36 -13.39 -1.57 -2.30
CA ARG A 36 -13.56 -0.20 -2.74
C ARG A 36 -14.99 0.09 -3.19
N ALA A 37 -15.64 -0.90 -3.77
CA ALA A 37 -17.04 -0.74 -4.14
C ALA A 37 -17.94 -0.53 -2.93
N LEU A 38 -17.55 -1.12 -1.79
CA LEU A 38 -18.31 -0.97 -0.54
C LEU A 38 -17.92 0.27 0.24
N MET A 39 -16.64 0.63 0.20
CA MET A 39 -16.12 1.76 0.97
C MET A 39 -15.20 2.61 0.08
N PRO A 40 -15.77 3.42 -0.82
CA PRO A 40 -14.97 4.10 -1.84
C PRO A 40 -14.04 5.20 -1.31
N ASP A 41 -14.25 5.66 -0.09
CA ASP A 41 -13.46 6.78 0.44
C ASP A 41 -12.23 6.34 1.21
N SER A 42 -11.95 5.07 1.27
CA SER A 42 -10.77 4.57 1.97
C SER A 42 -9.58 4.48 1.03
N TYR A 43 -8.41 4.15 1.60
CA TYR A 43 -7.17 4.02 0.86
C TYR A 43 -6.98 2.56 0.43
N TYR A 44 -6.60 2.35 -0.81
CA TYR A 44 -6.43 0.99 -1.35
C TYR A 44 -5.08 0.85 -2.02
N ALA A 45 -4.26 -0.08 -1.54
CA ALA A 45 -2.94 -0.32 -2.08
C ALA A 45 -2.75 -1.80 -2.41
N LEU A 46 -2.12 -2.05 -3.55
CA LEU A 46 -1.81 -3.41 -3.97
C LEU A 46 -0.44 -3.81 -3.41
N ILE A 47 -0.38 -4.94 -2.73
CA ILE A 47 0.87 -5.48 -2.21
C ILE A 47 1.52 -6.33 -3.31
N VAL A 48 2.76 -6.01 -3.64
CA VAL A 48 3.48 -6.68 -4.70
C VAL A 48 4.44 -7.68 -4.11
N LEU A 49 4.22 -8.97 -4.37
CA LEU A 49 5.14 -10.01 -3.97
C LEU A 49 6.14 -10.30 -5.08
N ARG A 50 5.66 -10.35 -6.30
CA ARG A 50 6.49 -10.52 -7.49
C ARG A 50 5.72 -9.97 -8.68
N GLY A 51 6.38 -9.87 -9.83
CA GLY A 51 5.71 -9.35 -11.00
C GLY A 51 5.41 -7.86 -10.88
N TYR A 52 6.42 -7.10 -10.47
CA TYR A 52 6.23 -5.68 -10.17
C TYR A 52 5.60 -4.91 -11.33
N LYS A 53 6.09 -5.11 -12.55
CA LYS A 53 5.58 -4.33 -13.69
C LYS A 53 4.11 -4.59 -13.94
N LYS A 54 3.69 -5.84 -13.81
CA LYS A 54 2.28 -6.19 -13.98
C LYS A 54 1.44 -5.56 -12.90
N CYS A 55 1.91 -5.63 -11.65
CA CYS A 55 1.17 -5.06 -10.54
C CYS A 55 1.09 -3.55 -10.64
N LYS A 56 2.17 -2.91 -11.05
CA LYS A 56 2.17 -1.46 -11.25
C LYS A 56 1.13 -1.07 -12.30
N GLN A 57 1.06 -1.82 -13.38
CA GLN A 57 0.08 -1.54 -14.43
C GLN A 57 -1.34 -1.70 -13.90
N GLN A 58 -1.58 -2.70 -13.06
CA GLN A 58 -2.89 -2.88 -12.44
C GLN A 58 -3.26 -1.71 -11.55
N VAL A 59 -2.30 -1.19 -10.79
CA VAL A 59 -2.54 -0.02 -9.95
C VAL A 59 -2.93 1.18 -10.82
N ILE A 60 -2.23 1.36 -11.93
CA ILE A 60 -2.51 2.46 -12.85
C ILE A 60 -3.89 2.29 -13.49
N ASP A 61 -4.15 1.10 -14.03
CA ASP A 61 -5.38 0.85 -14.79
C ASP A 61 -6.63 0.96 -13.92
N HIS A 62 -6.53 0.56 -12.68
CA HIS A 62 -7.67 0.56 -11.76
C HIS A 62 -7.69 1.74 -10.82
N HIS A 63 -6.75 2.67 -10.98
CA HIS A 63 -6.67 3.88 -10.18
C HIS A 63 -6.64 3.59 -8.68
N LEU A 64 -5.83 2.61 -8.29
CA LEU A 64 -5.63 2.34 -6.88
C LEU A 64 -4.79 3.45 -6.27
N ASP A 65 -4.90 3.62 -4.97
CA ASP A 65 -4.24 4.72 -4.28
C ASP A 65 -2.75 4.52 -4.12
N GLY A 66 -2.31 3.27 -3.99
CA GLY A 66 -0.90 3.04 -3.75
C GLY A 66 -0.43 1.66 -4.14
N ILE A 67 0.88 1.49 -4.01
CA ILE A 67 1.55 0.23 -4.27
C ILE A 67 2.51 -0.03 -3.13
N HIS A 68 2.45 -1.22 -2.54
CA HIS A 68 3.37 -1.62 -1.47
C HIS A 68 4.26 -2.71 -2.01
N SER A 69 5.53 -2.41 -2.18
CA SER A 69 6.45 -3.28 -2.90
C SER A 69 7.69 -3.60 -2.08
N ARG A 70 8.36 -4.66 -2.48
CA ARG A 70 9.69 -4.93 -1.96
C ARG A 70 10.59 -3.75 -2.24
N TYR A 71 11.46 -3.44 -1.30
CA TYR A 71 12.37 -2.30 -1.45
C TYR A 71 13.26 -2.43 -2.68
N SER A 72 13.56 -3.65 -3.09
CA SER A 72 14.49 -3.87 -4.19
C SER A 72 13.94 -3.41 -5.54
N TYR A 73 12.63 -3.26 -5.66
CA TYR A 73 12.02 -2.76 -6.89
C TYR A 73 11.91 -1.24 -6.92
N LEU A 74 12.13 -0.60 -5.79
CA LEU A 74 11.88 0.83 -5.66
C LEU A 74 13.17 1.63 -5.78
N THR A 75 13.66 1.76 -7.01
CA THR A 75 14.80 2.62 -7.29
C THR A 75 14.35 4.08 -7.25
N HIS A 76 15.31 4.99 -7.24
CA HIS A 76 14.99 6.40 -7.25
C HIS A 76 14.11 6.76 -8.45
N GLU A 77 14.47 6.26 -9.63
CA GLU A 77 13.70 6.55 -10.85
C GLU A 77 12.28 6.03 -10.76
N GLU A 78 12.12 4.84 -10.19
CA GLU A 78 10.81 4.26 -10.05
C GLU A 78 9.95 5.06 -9.05
N ILE A 79 10.58 5.50 -7.97
CA ILE A 79 9.88 6.32 -6.97
C ILE A 79 9.41 7.63 -7.59
N VAL A 80 10.27 8.26 -8.40
CA VAL A 80 9.89 9.50 -9.08
C VAL A 80 8.71 9.26 -10.01
N ASP A 81 8.74 8.17 -10.76
CA ASP A 81 7.64 7.86 -11.68
C ASP A 81 6.33 7.65 -10.95
N LEU A 82 6.37 6.91 -9.84
CA LEU A 82 5.16 6.67 -9.05
C LEU A 82 4.62 7.96 -8.46
N LYS A 83 5.50 8.82 -7.96
CA LYS A 83 5.06 10.12 -7.43
C LYS A 83 4.44 10.99 -8.50
N ASN A 84 5.01 10.97 -9.70
CA ASN A 84 4.46 11.74 -10.81
C ASN A 84 3.07 11.25 -11.21
N ARG A 85 2.77 10.01 -10.93
CA ARG A 85 1.46 9.42 -11.21
C ARG A 85 0.52 9.54 -10.01
N HIS A 86 0.96 10.19 -8.93
CA HIS A 86 0.19 10.35 -7.71
C HIS A 86 -0.15 9.02 -7.05
N ILE A 87 0.74 8.05 -7.17
CA ILE A 87 0.61 6.76 -6.52
C ILE A 87 1.42 6.77 -5.24
N LYS A 88 0.78 6.46 -4.12
CA LYS A 88 1.47 6.40 -2.84
C LYS A 88 2.34 5.15 -2.78
N ILE A 89 3.45 5.23 -2.05
CA ILE A 89 4.47 4.20 -2.08
C ILE A 89 4.73 3.66 -0.70
N GLY A 90 4.71 2.33 -0.58
CA GLY A 90 5.13 1.65 0.63
C GLY A 90 6.26 0.69 0.31
N ALA A 91 7.30 0.67 1.10
CA ALA A 91 8.44 -0.22 0.91
C ALA A 91 8.52 -1.23 2.05
N TRP A 92 8.75 -2.49 1.72
CA TRP A 92 8.89 -3.56 2.70
C TRP A 92 9.92 -4.58 2.22
N THR A 93 10.50 -5.38 2.99
CA THR A 93 10.62 -5.24 4.45
C THR A 93 11.97 -4.61 4.73
N ILE A 94 11.96 -3.54 5.47
CA ILE A 94 13.18 -2.79 5.77
C ILE A 94 13.82 -3.39 7.00
N LYS A 95 15.08 -3.80 6.86
CA LYS A 95 15.79 -4.48 7.95
C LYS A 95 17.01 -3.73 8.40
N GLU A 96 17.52 -2.82 7.60
CA GLU A 96 18.75 -2.11 7.88
C GLU A 96 18.53 -0.61 7.87
N LYS A 97 19.28 0.08 8.71
CA LYS A 97 19.15 1.52 8.81
C LYS A 97 19.46 2.23 7.50
N GLU A 98 20.39 1.71 6.71
CA GLU A 98 20.74 2.32 5.43
C GLU A 98 19.54 2.32 4.48
N GLN A 99 18.77 1.22 4.49
CA GLN A 99 17.57 1.14 3.67
C GLN A 99 16.53 2.15 4.16
N TYR A 100 16.34 2.21 5.46
CA TYR A 100 15.41 3.15 6.05
C TYR A 100 15.77 4.58 5.68
N ASP A 101 17.04 4.93 5.82
CA ASP A 101 17.52 6.28 5.51
C ASP A 101 17.29 6.63 4.03
N PHE A 102 17.51 5.67 3.15
CA PHE A 102 17.27 5.88 1.73
C PHE A 102 15.82 6.25 1.46
N PHE A 103 14.90 5.45 1.99
CA PHE A 103 13.48 5.68 1.72
C PHE A 103 12.95 6.90 2.44
N LYS A 104 13.50 7.23 3.59
CA LYS A 104 13.13 8.45 4.28
C LYS A 104 13.56 9.66 3.47
N LYS A 105 14.76 9.62 2.90
CA LYS A 105 15.24 10.69 2.04
C LYS A 105 14.42 10.82 0.77
N GLU A 106 13.97 9.68 0.23
CA GLU A 106 13.12 9.69 -0.96
C GLU A 106 11.70 10.14 -0.64
N ASP A 107 11.36 10.23 0.63
CA ASP A 107 10.06 10.73 1.08
C ASP A 107 8.90 9.90 0.55
N ILE A 108 8.98 8.60 0.72
CA ILE A 108 7.86 7.73 0.37
C ILE A 108 6.84 7.73 1.51
N ASP A 109 5.66 7.20 1.23
CA ASP A 109 4.54 7.33 2.16
C ASP A 109 4.59 6.37 3.34
N PHE A 110 5.04 5.14 3.11
CA PHE A 110 5.06 4.11 4.14
C PHE A 110 6.34 3.30 4.09
N VAL A 111 6.91 3.02 5.26
CA VAL A 111 8.05 2.13 5.39
C VAL A 111 7.67 1.06 6.39
N PHE A 112 7.72 -0.20 5.96
CA PHE A 112 7.38 -1.32 6.82
C PHE A 112 8.65 -2.02 7.26
N ALA A 113 8.93 -1.95 8.56
CA ALA A 113 10.16 -2.50 9.11
C ALA A 113 9.87 -3.76 9.92
N ASN A 114 10.85 -4.64 9.92
CA ASN A 114 10.78 -5.85 10.72
C ASN A 114 11.55 -5.60 12.01
N GLY A 115 10.88 -5.00 12.96
CA GLY A 115 11.50 -4.61 14.22
C GLY A 115 11.69 -3.12 14.30
N LEU A 116 12.32 -2.69 15.37
CA LEU A 116 12.53 -1.28 15.63
C LEU A 116 13.97 -0.90 15.35
N PHE A 117 14.16 0.31 14.86
CA PHE A 117 15.47 0.90 14.72
C PHE A 117 15.77 1.71 15.97
N GLU A 118 16.98 1.59 16.48
CA GLU A 118 17.33 2.24 17.73
C GLU A 118 17.23 3.74 17.70
N GLU A 119 17.48 4.33 16.56
CA GLU A 119 17.41 5.78 16.40
C GLU A 119 15.99 6.30 16.52
N ASP A 120 15.00 5.44 16.47
CA ASP A 120 13.62 5.85 16.61
C ASP A 120 13.25 6.16 18.05
N LYS A 121 14.14 5.86 18.96
CA LYS A 121 13.87 6.05 20.37
C LYS A 121 14.27 7.42 20.86
#